data_49028caa19760ace6c7b39489bdacc77
#
_entry.id   49028caa19760ace6c7b39489bdacc77
#
_cell.length_a   1.000
_cell.length_b   1.000
_cell.length_c   1.000
_cell.angle_alpha   90.00
_cell.angle_beta   90.00
_cell.angle_gamma   90.00
#
_symmetry.space_group_name_H-M   'P 1'
#
loop_
_entity.id
_entity.type
_entity.pdbx_description
1 polymer ?
#
loop_
_entity_poly.entity_id
_entity_poly.type
_entity_poly.pdbx_seq_one_letter_code
_entity_poly.pdbx_strand_id
1 'polypeptide(L)'
;EPAASDLASPSHAEGADPKAPSHDAAASASASATATSEPPVVIAHMLPDLLNLYGDGGNVRILEQRLRWRGIPVEVRRIQHGEAVDFSQVDLVFMGGGPDREQKLASEQLLAMRDELAAYVEGDGPLLAICGGYQILGRQWLWGDELVPGLGLIDMETRRPGTSADRLIDNMVLESPLAAHPVVGYENHAGRTYLGEGVEGFGRVVSSCGHGNNDDDRVEGARYKNVVGTYSHGPLLSKNPEVADWLLA
;
A
#
# COMPACT_ATOMS: atom_id res chain seq x y z
N GLU A 1 -47.08 7.88 -36.10
CA GLU A 1 -47.66 9.19 -35.73
C GLU A 1 -48.84 9.00 -34.78
N PRO A 2 -48.91 9.73 -33.65
CA PRO A 2 -49.16 11.16 -33.63
C PRO A 2 -48.39 11.97 -32.57
N ALA A 3 -48.18 13.23 -32.96
CA ALA A 3 -48.40 14.50 -32.25
C ALA A 3 -47.57 14.88 -31.01
N ALA A 4 -46.80 15.92 -31.24
CA ALA A 4 -46.23 16.82 -30.25
C ALA A 4 -47.35 17.52 -29.42
N SER A 5 -47.07 17.72 -28.11
CA SER A 5 -47.78 18.71 -27.31
C SER A 5 -46.79 19.63 -26.61
N ASP A 6 -46.90 20.90 -26.97
CA ASP A 6 -46.30 22.08 -26.33
C ASP A 6 -46.59 22.09 -24.82
N LEU A 7 -45.56 22.39 -24.01
CA LEU A 7 -45.76 22.94 -22.68
C LEU A 7 -44.88 24.17 -22.50
N ALA A 8 -45.55 25.27 -22.30
CA ALA A 8 -45.07 26.62 -22.15
C ALA A 8 -44.20 26.80 -20.87
N SER A 9 -43.17 27.64 -20.98
CA SER A 9 -42.39 28.17 -19.88
C SER A 9 -43.21 29.26 -19.11
N PRO A 10 -43.13 29.29 -17.79
CA PRO A 10 -43.54 30.47 -17.02
C PRO A 10 -42.40 31.48 -16.84
N SER A 11 -42.82 32.72 -16.98
CA SER A 11 -42.05 33.95 -16.89
C SER A 11 -41.41 34.20 -15.54
N HIS A 12 -40.20 34.76 -15.58
CA HIS A 12 -39.49 35.33 -14.46
C HIS A 12 -40.24 36.50 -13.78
N ALA A 13 -40.33 36.44 -12.45
CA ALA A 13 -40.61 37.60 -11.61
C ALA A 13 -39.31 37.97 -10.88
N GLU A 14 -38.83 39.19 -11.07
CA GLU A 14 -37.75 39.83 -10.35
C GLU A 14 -38.12 39.99 -8.85
N GLY A 15 -37.30 39.42 -7.98
CA GLY A 15 -37.35 39.64 -6.54
C GLY A 15 -36.05 40.21 -6.04
N ALA A 16 -36.10 41.37 -5.41
CA ALA A 16 -34.96 42.15 -4.95
C ALA A 16 -34.10 41.42 -3.93
N ASP A 17 -32.76 41.55 -4.07
CA ASP A 17 -31.75 41.11 -3.13
C ASP A 17 -31.81 41.88 -1.80
N PRO A 18 -31.77 41.18 -0.65
CA PRO A 18 -31.45 41.83 0.61
C PRO A 18 -29.92 41.85 0.81
N LYS A 19 -29.41 43.02 1.00
CA LYS A 19 -28.07 43.45 1.33
C LYS A 19 -27.44 42.58 2.45
N ALA A 20 -26.34 41.87 2.14
CA ALA A 20 -25.55 41.12 3.10
C ALA A 20 -24.82 42.07 4.08
N PRO A 21 -24.73 41.73 5.36
CA PRO A 21 -23.92 42.51 6.32
C PRO A 21 -22.43 42.27 6.10
N SER A 22 -21.66 43.34 6.05
CA SER A 22 -20.21 43.37 6.05
C SER A 22 -19.67 42.83 7.38
N HIS A 23 -19.00 41.69 7.34
CA HIS A 23 -18.14 41.25 8.46
C HIS A 23 -16.68 41.60 8.16
N ASP A 24 -16.29 42.83 8.50
CA ASP A 24 -14.92 43.18 8.79
C ASP A 24 -14.67 42.88 10.25
N ALA A 25 -13.98 41.76 10.52
CA ALA A 25 -13.14 41.54 11.70
C ALA A 25 -12.43 40.17 11.51
N ALA A 26 -11.49 40.10 10.57
CA ALA A 26 -10.51 39.03 10.57
C ALA A 26 -9.47 39.35 11.67
N ALA A 27 -9.70 38.83 12.86
CA ALA A 27 -8.65 38.71 13.84
C ALA A 27 -7.61 37.70 13.27
N SER A 28 -6.46 38.23 12.90
CA SER A 28 -5.28 37.42 12.54
C SER A 28 -4.79 36.73 13.80
N ALA A 29 -5.33 35.56 14.10
CA ALA A 29 -4.67 34.60 14.96
C ALA A 29 -3.49 34.02 14.17
N SER A 30 -2.32 34.64 14.29
CA SER A 30 -1.06 33.99 13.95
C SER A 30 -0.88 32.83 14.93
N ALA A 31 -1.34 31.65 14.55
CA ALA A 31 -0.92 30.44 15.19
C ALA A 31 0.59 30.30 14.91
N SER A 32 1.40 30.77 15.86
CA SER A 32 2.80 30.39 15.94
C SER A 32 2.81 28.88 16.10
N ALA A 33 2.95 28.16 14.99
CA ALA A 33 3.31 26.76 15.01
C ALA A 33 4.69 26.71 15.66
N THR A 34 4.75 26.35 16.93
CA THR A 34 5.99 25.91 17.57
C THR A 34 6.49 24.75 16.74
N ALA A 35 7.53 25.02 15.93
CA ALA A 35 8.23 23.98 15.19
C ALA A 35 8.71 22.97 16.24
N THR A 36 8.16 21.78 16.22
CA THR A 36 8.63 20.66 17.02
C THR A 36 10.08 20.43 16.62
N SER A 37 10.99 20.40 17.59
CA SER A 37 12.43 20.22 17.39
C SER A 37 12.80 18.79 16.97
N GLU A 38 11.81 17.91 16.78
CA GLU A 38 12.00 16.52 16.41
C GLU A 38 12.19 16.40 14.90
N PRO A 39 13.16 15.56 14.45
CA PRO A 39 13.32 15.28 13.04
C PRO A 39 12.04 14.60 12.48
N PRO A 40 11.73 14.78 11.18
CA PRO A 40 10.58 14.14 10.59
C PRO A 40 10.77 12.61 10.49
N VAL A 41 9.68 11.86 10.65
CA VAL A 41 9.63 10.45 10.25
C VAL A 41 9.73 10.37 8.73
N VAL A 42 10.70 9.62 8.23
CA VAL A 42 10.99 9.48 6.79
C VAL A 42 10.38 8.19 6.26
N ILE A 43 9.42 8.33 5.34
CA ILE A 43 8.82 7.21 4.62
C ILE A 43 9.44 7.13 3.23
N ALA A 44 10.17 6.05 2.93
CA ALA A 44 10.66 5.76 1.59
C ALA A 44 9.58 5.02 0.78
N HIS A 45 9.02 5.69 -0.21
CA HIS A 45 8.14 5.09 -1.21
C HIS A 45 8.98 4.61 -2.38
N MET A 46 9.25 3.31 -2.42
CA MET A 46 10.15 2.70 -3.38
C MET A 46 9.48 2.50 -4.74
N LEU A 47 10.14 3.00 -5.77
CA LEU A 47 9.81 2.79 -7.19
C LEU A 47 8.34 3.05 -7.55
N PRO A 48 7.73 4.18 -7.13
CA PRO A 48 6.31 4.46 -7.39
C PRO A 48 5.99 4.63 -8.88
N ASP A 49 6.98 4.83 -9.72
CA ASP A 49 6.90 4.84 -11.18
C ASP A 49 6.74 3.44 -11.79
N LEU A 50 7.16 2.39 -11.09
CA LEU A 50 7.06 0.99 -11.49
C LEU A 50 6.02 0.22 -10.64
N LEU A 51 5.96 0.50 -9.34
CA LEU A 51 5.20 -0.25 -8.34
C LEU A 51 4.11 0.61 -7.69
N ASN A 52 3.02 0.87 -8.40
CA ASN A 52 1.86 1.64 -7.90
C ASN A 52 0.55 1.17 -8.51
N LEU A 53 0.38 -0.15 -8.65
CA LEU A 53 -0.82 -0.76 -9.20
C LEU A 53 -1.99 -0.62 -8.20
N TYR A 54 -3.21 -0.50 -8.72
CA TYR A 54 -4.46 -0.39 -7.92
C TYR A 54 -4.47 0.72 -6.86
N GLY A 55 -3.62 1.76 -7.05
CA GLY A 55 -3.58 2.90 -6.14
C GLY A 55 -2.85 2.63 -4.82
N ASP A 56 -1.88 1.71 -4.82
CA ASP A 56 -1.10 1.32 -3.63
C ASP A 56 -0.42 2.50 -2.94
N GLY A 57 -0.07 3.58 -3.68
CA GLY A 57 0.40 4.84 -3.08
C GLY A 57 -0.57 5.48 -2.07
N GLY A 58 -1.83 5.04 -2.05
CA GLY A 58 -2.80 5.38 -1.00
C GLY A 58 -2.38 4.90 0.38
N ASN A 59 -1.61 3.79 0.48
CA ASN A 59 -1.06 3.32 1.77
C ASN A 59 -0.09 4.35 2.35
N VAL A 60 0.82 4.89 1.53
CA VAL A 60 1.76 5.95 1.95
C VAL A 60 1.00 7.19 2.42
N ARG A 61 -0.06 7.56 1.71
CA ARG A 61 -0.87 8.72 2.07
C ARG A 61 -1.60 8.54 3.42
N ILE A 62 -2.05 7.33 3.73
CA ILE A 62 -2.64 7.01 5.04
C ILE A 62 -1.59 7.11 6.14
N LEU A 63 -0.41 6.54 5.97
CA LEU A 63 0.69 6.62 6.94
C LEU A 63 1.08 8.08 7.20
N GLU A 64 1.31 8.85 6.14
CA GLU A 64 1.61 10.28 6.21
C GLU A 64 0.54 11.05 6.99
N GLN A 65 -0.74 10.84 6.66
CA GLN A 65 -1.83 11.55 7.29
C GLN A 65 -2.01 11.16 8.77
N ARG A 66 -1.79 9.89 9.12
CA ARG A 66 -1.87 9.43 10.50
C ARG A 66 -0.76 10.02 11.39
N LEU A 67 0.45 10.18 10.86
CA LEU A 67 1.55 10.90 11.55
C LEU A 67 1.19 12.37 11.74
N ARG A 68 0.70 13.05 10.70
CA ARG A 68 0.26 14.45 10.79
C ARG A 68 -0.85 14.67 11.82
N TRP A 69 -1.83 13.78 11.90
CA TRP A 69 -2.90 13.86 12.90
C TRP A 69 -2.39 13.72 14.34
N ARG A 70 -1.25 13.06 14.52
CA ARG A 70 -0.55 12.92 15.81
C ARG A 70 0.41 14.09 16.10
N GLY A 71 0.50 15.05 15.18
CA GLY A 71 1.44 16.18 15.30
C GLY A 71 2.90 15.78 15.04
N ILE A 72 3.15 14.61 14.45
CA ILE A 72 4.49 14.10 14.14
C ILE A 72 4.88 14.61 12.75
N PRO A 73 6.02 15.32 12.61
CA PRO A 73 6.53 15.72 11.31
C PRO A 73 6.83 14.49 10.44
N VAL A 74 6.53 14.57 9.14
CA VAL A 74 6.73 13.45 8.21
C VAL A 74 7.24 13.95 6.87
N GLU A 75 8.21 13.23 6.32
CA GLU A 75 8.75 13.40 4.98
C GLU A 75 8.50 12.13 4.16
N VAL A 76 7.91 12.25 2.98
CA VAL A 76 7.76 11.14 2.04
C VAL A 76 8.78 11.31 0.92
N ARG A 77 9.76 10.42 0.89
CA ARG A 77 10.78 10.32 -0.17
C ARG A 77 10.31 9.32 -1.21
N ARG A 78 10.06 9.80 -2.44
CA ARG A 78 9.73 8.93 -3.58
C ARG A 78 11.03 8.59 -4.29
N ILE A 79 11.44 7.34 -4.20
CA ILE A 79 12.66 6.82 -4.83
C ILE A 79 12.26 6.26 -6.19
N GLN A 80 12.56 7.01 -7.25
CA GLN A 80 12.23 6.62 -8.62
C GLN A 80 13.21 5.56 -9.16
N HIS A 81 12.84 4.92 -10.27
CA HIS A 81 13.76 4.03 -10.96
C HIS A 81 15.06 4.75 -11.34
N GLY A 82 16.21 4.15 -11.05
CA GLY A 82 17.53 4.73 -11.24
C GLY A 82 18.06 5.59 -10.10
N GLU A 83 17.24 5.88 -9.08
CA GLU A 83 17.67 6.62 -7.89
C GLU A 83 18.18 5.67 -6.79
N ALA A 84 19.14 6.14 -6.01
CA ALA A 84 19.64 5.45 -4.82
C ALA A 84 18.94 5.97 -3.56
N VAL A 85 18.93 5.15 -2.50
CA VAL A 85 18.41 5.51 -1.20
C VAL A 85 19.41 5.13 -0.10
N ASP A 86 19.57 6.00 0.89
CA ASP A 86 20.29 5.71 2.12
C ASP A 86 19.29 5.23 3.18
N PHE A 87 19.20 3.93 3.39
CA PHE A 87 18.28 3.33 4.34
C PHE A 87 18.57 3.72 5.81
N SER A 88 19.77 4.23 6.13
CA SER A 88 20.06 4.75 7.47
C SER A 88 19.28 6.03 7.80
N GLN A 89 18.68 6.67 6.79
CA GLN A 89 17.87 7.88 6.89
C GLN A 89 16.37 7.60 6.63
N VAL A 90 15.95 6.35 6.75
CA VAL A 90 14.58 5.90 6.47
C VAL A 90 14.01 5.23 7.71
N ASP A 91 12.81 5.67 8.13
CA ASP A 91 12.10 5.10 9.27
C ASP A 91 11.05 4.06 8.84
N LEU A 92 10.51 4.16 7.62
CA LEU A 92 9.56 3.21 7.08
C LEU A 92 9.72 3.05 5.57
N VAL A 93 9.75 1.81 5.09
CA VAL A 93 9.80 1.48 3.66
C VAL A 93 8.43 1.00 3.17
N PHE A 94 8.00 1.52 2.01
CA PHE A 94 6.82 1.04 1.31
C PHE A 94 7.14 0.63 -0.13
N MET A 95 6.65 -0.54 -0.54
CA MET A 95 6.72 -1.06 -1.91
C MET A 95 5.32 -1.46 -2.37
N GLY A 96 4.86 -0.93 -3.50
CA GLY A 96 3.59 -1.30 -4.10
C GLY A 96 3.68 -2.51 -5.02
N GLY A 97 2.56 -2.84 -5.68
CA GLY A 97 2.50 -3.82 -6.76
C GLY A 97 2.71 -3.18 -8.13
N GLY A 98 3.09 -3.98 -9.09
CA GLY A 98 3.28 -3.55 -10.47
C GLY A 98 2.93 -4.67 -11.47
N PRO A 99 2.77 -4.33 -12.76
CA PRO A 99 2.72 -5.34 -13.81
C PRO A 99 4.03 -6.12 -13.89
N ASP A 100 4.00 -7.34 -14.41
CA ASP A 100 5.14 -8.26 -14.38
C ASP A 100 6.45 -7.66 -14.95
N ARG A 101 6.35 -6.84 -16.02
CA ARG A 101 7.51 -6.19 -16.65
C ARG A 101 8.14 -5.14 -15.73
N GLU A 102 7.33 -4.27 -15.17
CA GLU A 102 7.72 -3.22 -14.24
C GLU A 102 8.24 -3.83 -12.93
N GLN A 103 7.63 -4.92 -12.48
CA GLN A 103 8.10 -5.70 -11.34
C GLN A 103 9.50 -6.28 -11.57
N LYS A 104 9.82 -6.77 -12.79
CA LYS A 104 11.16 -7.26 -13.12
C LYS A 104 12.20 -6.14 -13.04
N LEU A 105 11.92 -4.97 -13.62
CA LEU A 105 12.81 -3.80 -13.54
C LEU A 105 13.02 -3.36 -12.08
N ALA A 106 11.96 -3.38 -11.29
CA ALA A 106 12.03 -3.08 -9.87
C ALA A 106 12.89 -4.12 -9.11
N SER A 107 12.73 -5.41 -9.41
CA SER A 107 13.57 -6.48 -8.84
C SER A 107 15.05 -6.24 -9.12
N GLU A 108 15.41 -5.93 -10.36
CA GLU A 108 16.81 -5.68 -10.75
C GLU A 108 17.43 -4.53 -9.96
N GLN A 109 16.70 -3.42 -9.80
CA GLN A 109 17.19 -2.29 -9.02
C GLN A 109 17.26 -2.59 -7.52
N LEU A 110 16.23 -3.24 -6.95
CA LEU A 110 16.21 -3.60 -5.54
C LEU A 110 17.30 -4.61 -5.18
N LEU A 111 17.64 -5.54 -6.09
CA LEU A 111 18.77 -6.47 -5.93
C LEU A 111 20.11 -5.72 -5.83
N ALA A 112 20.27 -4.58 -6.51
CA ALA A 112 21.48 -3.78 -6.41
C ALA A 112 21.65 -3.11 -5.02
N MET A 113 20.57 -2.93 -4.25
CA MET A 113 20.57 -2.38 -2.88
C MET A 113 20.16 -3.41 -1.83
N ARG A 114 20.28 -4.70 -2.18
CA ARG A 114 19.82 -5.80 -1.33
C ARG A 114 20.47 -5.80 0.05
N ASP A 115 21.77 -5.59 0.11
CA ASP A 115 22.50 -5.72 1.39
C ASP A 115 22.15 -4.59 2.35
N GLU A 116 21.95 -3.36 1.84
CA GLU A 116 21.51 -2.22 2.65
C GLU A 116 20.05 -2.41 3.13
N LEU A 117 19.19 -2.88 2.25
CA LEU A 117 17.80 -3.18 2.63
C LEU A 117 17.70 -4.35 3.59
N ALA A 118 18.55 -5.37 3.43
CA ALA A 118 18.66 -6.47 4.38
C ALA A 118 19.12 -5.97 5.76
N ALA A 119 20.14 -5.11 5.81
CA ALA A 119 20.59 -4.51 7.06
C ALA A 119 19.50 -3.68 7.74
N TYR A 120 18.70 -2.92 6.95
CA TYR A 120 17.54 -2.18 7.44
C TYR A 120 16.49 -3.11 8.07
N VAL A 121 16.12 -4.19 7.39
CA VAL A 121 15.17 -5.20 7.88
C VAL A 121 15.69 -5.91 9.12
N GLU A 122 16.99 -6.30 9.13
CA GLU A 122 17.61 -6.96 10.28
C GLU A 122 17.74 -6.02 11.49
N GLY A 123 17.80 -4.71 11.25
CA GLY A 123 17.72 -3.66 12.26
C GLY A 123 16.29 -3.33 12.73
N ASP A 124 15.31 -4.21 12.45
CA ASP A 124 13.90 -4.06 12.79
C ASP A 124 13.19 -2.89 12.07
N GLY A 125 13.71 -2.42 10.94
CA GLY A 125 13.08 -1.39 10.11
C GLY A 125 11.71 -1.83 9.56
N PRO A 126 10.63 -1.03 9.78
CA PRO A 126 9.30 -1.38 9.28
C PRO A 126 9.22 -1.34 7.76
N LEU A 127 8.62 -2.37 7.15
CA LEU A 127 8.43 -2.43 5.72
C LEU A 127 7.05 -3.01 5.38
N LEU A 128 6.32 -2.32 4.51
CA LEU A 128 5.09 -2.83 3.91
C LEU A 128 5.29 -3.04 2.41
N ALA A 129 5.04 -4.26 1.94
CA ALA A 129 5.11 -4.62 0.54
C ALA A 129 3.79 -5.22 0.04
N ILE A 130 3.30 -4.71 -1.09
CA ILE A 130 2.04 -5.14 -1.68
C ILE A 130 2.28 -5.90 -2.99
N CYS A 131 1.63 -7.04 -3.17
CA CYS A 131 1.53 -7.82 -4.40
C CYS A 131 2.91 -8.08 -5.07
N GLY A 132 3.26 -7.36 -6.15
CA GLY A 132 4.57 -7.48 -6.80
C GLY A 132 5.73 -7.16 -5.85
N GLY A 133 5.61 -6.11 -5.04
CA GLY A 133 6.60 -5.80 -4.00
C GLY A 133 6.74 -6.92 -2.97
N TYR A 134 5.62 -7.55 -2.59
CA TYR A 134 5.64 -8.71 -1.69
C TYR A 134 6.40 -9.89 -2.32
N GLN A 135 6.13 -10.22 -3.58
CA GLN A 135 6.82 -11.31 -4.29
C GLN A 135 8.34 -11.08 -4.35
N ILE A 136 8.78 -9.84 -4.57
CA ILE A 136 10.19 -9.46 -4.64
C ILE A 136 10.93 -9.72 -3.31
N LEU A 137 10.25 -9.66 -2.16
CA LEU A 137 10.88 -9.95 -0.85
C LEU A 137 11.35 -11.40 -0.71
N GLY A 138 10.74 -12.33 -1.46
CA GLY A 138 11.07 -13.75 -1.42
C GLY A 138 12.39 -14.10 -2.11
N ARG A 139 12.69 -15.41 -2.16
CA ARG A 139 13.88 -15.92 -2.83
C ARG A 139 13.80 -15.77 -4.34
N GLN A 140 12.61 -15.98 -4.90
CA GLN A 140 12.36 -15.98 -6.33
C GLN A 140 10.86 -15.87 -6.65
N TRP A 141 10.57 -15.40 -7.85
CA TRP A 141 9.22 -15.38 -8.42
C TRP A 141 9.25 -15.67 -9.92
N LEU A 142 8.11 -16.06 -10.53
CA LEU A 142 8.03 -16.43 -11.95
C LEU A 142 7.46 -15.29 -12.80
N TRP A 143 8.17 -14.94 -13.87
CA TRP A 143 7.71 -14.09 -14.95
C TRP A 143 7.55 -14.91 -16.24
N GLY A 144 6.31 -15.27 -16.60
CA GLY A 144 6.09 -16.30 -17.62
C GLY A 144 6.72 -17.61 -17.18
N ASP A 145 7.66 -18.11 -17.98
CA ASP A 145 8.46 -19.31 -17.68
C ASP A 145 9.86 -18.96 -17.11
N GLU A 146 10.17 -17.67 -16.95
CA GLU A 146 11.44 -17.19 -16.42
C GLU A 146 11.40 -17.11 -14.89
N LEU A 147 12.36 -17.72 -14.24
CA LEU A 147 12.57 -17.60 -12.82
C LEU A 147 13.38 -16.32 -12.52
N VAL A 148 12.76 -15.35 -11.89
CA VAL A 148 13.38 -14.08 -11.51
C VAL A 148 13.83 -14.16 -10.05
N PRO A 149 15.11 -13.87 -9.75
CA PRO A 149 15.56 -13.82 -8.36
C PRO A 149 14.89 -12.66 -7.61
N GLY A 150 14.49 -12.94 -6.37
CA GLY A 150 14.04 -11.94 -5.41
C GLY A 150 15.14 -11.54 -4.44
N LEU A 151 14.78 -10.74 -3.45
CA LEU A 151 15.72 -10.23 -2.45
C LEU A 151 16.15 -11.30 -1.43
N GLY A 152 15.34 -12.33 -1.23
CA GLY A 152 15.59 -13.37 -0.22
C GLY A 152 15.58 -12.82 1.22
N LEU A 153 14.82 -11.75 1.47
CA LEU A 153 14.66 -11.17 2.81
C LEU A 153 13.69 -12.00 3.66
N ILE A 154 12.75 -12.66 3.01
CA ILE A 154 11.81 -13.61 3.64
C ILE A 154 12.00 -14.97 2.96
N ASP A 155 12.05 -16.03 3.75
CA ASP A 155 12.13 -17.40 3.24
C ASP A 155 10.78 -17.82 2.62
N MET A 156 10.56 -17.43 1.40
CA MET A 156 9.39 -17.77 0.61
C MET A 156 9.72 -17.78 -0.87
N GLU A 157 8.86 -18.44 -1.64
CA GLU A 157 8.94 -18.41 -3.10
C GLU A 157 7.56 -18.23 -3.72
N THR A 158 7.52 -17.56 -4.87
CA THR A 158 6.30 -17.40 -5.64
C THR A 158 6.38 -18.21 -6.92
N ARG A 159 5.42 -19.13 -7.11
CA ARG A 159 5.23 -19.93 -8.31
C ARG A 159 4.05 -19.39 -9.10
N ARG A 160 3.98 -19.69 -10.37
CA ARG A 160 2.84 -19.37 -11.23
C ARG A 160 2.33 -20.63 -11.89
N PRO A 161 1.42 -21.37 -11.25
CA PRO A 161 0.80 -22.52 -11.90
C PRO A 161 -0.15 -22.04 -13.01
N GLY A 162 -0.18 -22.77 -14.14
CA GLY A 162 -1.14 -22.57 -15.20
C GLY A 162 -0.92 -21.33 -16.07
N THR A 163 -2.01 -20.81 -16.62
CA THR A 163 -2.04 -19.69 -17.56
C THR A 163 -2.36 -18.37 -16.87
N SER A 164 -2.26 -17.25 -17.59
CA SER A 164 -2.67 -15.93 -17.07
C SER A 164 -4.16 -15.83 -16.71
N ALA A 165 -4.98 -16.81 -17.15
CA ALA A 165 -6.40 -16.91 -16.80
C ALA A 165 -6.64 -17.43 -15.38
N ASP A 166 -5.62 -18.07 -14.77
CA ASP A 166 -5.73 -18.66 -13.43
C ASP A 166 -5.35 -17.66 -12.33
N ARG A 167 -5.84 -16.42 -12.44
CA ARG A 167 -5.64 -15.40 -11.40
C ARG A 167 -6.60 -15.61 -10.24
N LEU A 168 -6.09 -15.42 -9.04
CA LEU A 168 -6.90 -15.28 -7.84
C LEU A 168 -7.41 -13.85 -7.74
N ILE A 169 -8.72 -13.68 -7.85
CA ILE A 169 -9.39 -12.37 -7.81
C ILE A 169 -10.63 -12.52 -6.96
N ASP A 170 -10.58 -11.98 -5.75
CA ASP A 170 -11.72 -11.99 -4.85
C ASP A 170 -11.58 -10.94 -3.74
N ASN A 171 -12.65 -10.73 -2.98
CA ASN A 171 -12.59 -10.00 -1.73
C ASN A 171 -12.07 -10.91 -0.61
N MET A 172 -11.29 -10.35 0.30
CA MET A 172 -10.73 -11.09 1.43
C MET A 172 -11.15 -10.48 2.77
N VAL A 173 -11.39 -11.35 3.72
CA VAL A 173 -11.47 -11.02 5.14
C VAL A 173 -10.47 -11.92 5.87
N LEU A 174 -9.57 -11.29 6.62
CA LEU A 174 -8.47 -11.97 7.30
C LEU A 174 -8.58 -11.80 8.81
N GLU A 175 -8.21 -12.82 9.55
CA GLU A 175 -7.76 -12.70 10.94
C GLU A 175 -6.23 -12.50 10.93
N SER A 176 -5.75 -11.46 11.59
CA SER A 176 -4.33 -11.12 11.67
C SER A 176 -3.94 -10.83 13.12
N PRO A 177 -2.76 -11.29 13.57
CA PRO A 177 -2.26 -10.96 14.90
C PRO A 177 -1.90 -9.47 15.06
N LEU A 178 -1.87 -8.70 13.97
CA LEU A 178 -1.54 -7.27 13.95
C LEU A 178 -2.77 -6.37 14.09
N ALA A 179 -3.97 -6.93 14.18
CA ALA A 179 -5.21 -6.17 14.30
C ALA A 179 -6.20 -6.91 15.21
N ALA A 180 -6.91 -6.17 16.06
CA ALA A 180 -7.97 -6.72 16.90
C ALA A 180 -9.26 -6.99 16.11
N HIS A 181 -9.45 -6.27 14.99
CA HIS A 181 -10.58 -6.44 14.09
C HIS A 181 -10.15 -7.13 12.80
N PRO A 182 -11.07 -7.81 12.10
CA PRO A 182 -10.77 -8.44 10.83
C PRO A 182 -10.19 -7.44 9.82
N VAL A 183 -9.10 -7.83 9.16
CA VAL A 183 -8.49 -7.08 8.06
C VAL A 183 -9.26 -7.37 6.78
N VAL A 184 -9.63 -6.33 6.06
CA VAL A 184 -10.41 -6.44 4.81
C VAL A 184 -9.66 -5.87 3.62
N GLY A 185 -9.78 -6.54 2.49
CA GLY A 185 -9.18 -6.11 1.24
C GLY A 185 -9.68 -6.93 0.06
N TYR A 186 -8.98 -6.85 -1.05
CA TYR A 186 -9.20 -7.73 -2.18
C TYR A 186 -7.84 -8.20 -2.74
N GLU A 187 -7.84 -9.35 -3.36
CA GLU A 187 -6.69 -9.93 -4.05
C GLU A 187 -6.87 -9.89 -5.56
N ASN A 188 -5.78 -9.71 -6.29
CA ASN A 188 -5.75 -9.85 -7.74
C ASN A 188 -4.32 -10.22 -8.19
N HIS A 189 -3.99 -11.49 -8.12
CA HIS A 189 -2.65 -11.97 -8.45
C HIS A 189 -2.68 -13.34 -9.15
N ALA A 190 -1.65 -13.62 -9.95
CA ALA A 190 -1.46 -14.91 -10.61
C ALA A 190 -0.44 -15.79 -9.87
N GLY A 191 0.44 -15.19 -9.07
CA GLY A 191 1.43 -15.92 -8.27
C GLY A 191 0.77 -16.72 -7.14
N ARG A 192 1.37 -17.86 -6.80
CA ARG A 192 1.08 -18.64 -5.60
C ARG A 192 2.34 -18.61 -4.74
N THR A 193 2.23 -17.95 -3.57
CA THR A 193 3.36 -17.82 -2.65
C THR A 193 3.30 -18.92 -1.61
N TYR A 194 4.42 -19.56 -1.40
CA TYR A 194 4.63 -20.62 -0.41
C TYR A 194 5.68 -20.17 0.57
N LEU A 195 5.32 -20.14 1.84
CA LEU A 195 6.20 -19.73 2.94
C LEU A 195 7.14 -20.87 3.31
N GLY A 196 8.38 -20.53 3.64
CA GLY A 196 9.37 -21.46 4.18
C GLY A 196 9.07 -21.86 5.63
N GLU A 197 9.85 -22.79 6.15
CA GLU A 197 9.68 -23.28 7.51
C GLU A 197 9.91 -22.16 8.52
N GLY A 198 8.95 -21.98 9.43
CA GLY A 198 9.02 -20.96 10.50
C GLY A 198 8.67 -19.53 10.08
N VAL A 199 8.32 -19.29 8.80
CA VAL A 199 7.78 -18.01 8.37
C VAL A 199 6.30 -17.92 8.69
N GLU A 200 5.92 -16.86 9.40
CA GLU A 200 4.52 -16.61 9.74
C GLU A 200 3.78 -15.87 8.61
N GLY A 201 2.50 -16.18 8.41
CA GLY A 201 1.62 -15.38 7.56
C GLY A 201 1.31 -14.02 8.20
N PHE A 202 0.99 -13.04 7.36
CA PHE A 202 0.39 -11.78 7.82
C PHE A 202 -0.98 -12.02 8.45
N GLY A 203 -1.74 -12.96 7.89
CA GLY A 203 -3.04 -13.36 8.41
C GLY A 203 -3.55 -14.67 7.82
N ARG A 204 -4.78 -15.02 8.17
CA ARG A 204 -5.50 -16.16 7.64
C ARG A 204 -6.85 -15.74 7.08
N VAL A 205 -7.15 -16.17 5.87
CA VAL A 205 -8.44 -15.91 5.21
C VAL A 205 -9.54 -16.66 5.93
N VAL A 206 -10.54 -15.94 6.45
CA VAL A 206 -11.69 -16.48 7.19
C VAL A 206 -13.01 -16.35 6.43
N SER A 207 -13.07 -15.50 5.40
CA SER A 207 -14.22 -15.39 4.50
C SER A 207 -14.41 -16.65 3.65
N SER A 208 -15.60 -16.87 3.15
CA SER A 208 -15.89 -17.96 2.19
C SER A 208 -15.28 -17.70 0.82
N CYS A 209 -15.04 -16.43 0.46
CA CYS A 209 -14.30 -15.96 -0.67
C CYS A 209 -12.88 -15.57 -0.26
N GLY A 210 -12.02 -15.36 -1.25
CA GLY A 210 -10.60 -15.11 -1.03
C GLY A 210 -9.79 -16.39 -0.87
N HIS A 211 -8.55 -16.35 -1.33
CA HIS A 211 -7.65 -17.50 -1.42
C HIS A 211 -6.39 -17.29 -0.58
N GLY A 212 -5.92 -16.04 -0.47
CA GLY A 212 -4.67 -15.70 0.21
C GLY A 212 -3.44 -15.96 -0.67
N ASN A 213 -2.36 -16.43 -0.09
CA ASN A 213 -1.10 -16.67 -0.79
C ASN A 213 -1.21 -17.67 -1.94
N ASN A 214 -2.07 -18.66 -1.77
CA ASN A 214 -2.28 -19.76 -2.69
C ASN A 214 -3.67 -20.38 -2.46
N ASP A 215 -4.03 -21.43 -3.20
CA ASP A 215 -5.32 -22.10 -3.03
C ASP A 215 -5.30 -23.20 -1.96
N ASP A 216 -4.16 -23.45 -1.30
CA ASP A 216 -3.94 -24.69 -0.54
C ASP A 216 -4.21 -24.51 0.97
N ASP A 217 -3.70 -23.43 1.59
CA ASP A 217 -3.57 -23.34 3.06
C ASP A 217 -4.34 -22.19 3.73
N ARG A 218 -4.92 -21.28 2.94
CA ARG A 218 -5.65 -20.10 3.42
C ARG A 218 -4.78 -19.10 4.22
N VAL A 219 -3.46 -19.22 4.16
CA VAL A 219 -2.55 -18.24 4.71
C VAL A 219 -2.47 -17.05 3.75
N GLU A 220 -2.43 -15.84 4.28
CA GLU A 220 -2.29 -14.65 3.48
C GLU A 220 -1.09 -13.85 3.94
N GLY A 221 -0.30 -13.39 2.94
CA GLY A 221 0.90 -12.61 3.16
C GLY A 221 2.01 -13.37 3.89
N ALA A 222 3.01 -12.64 4.30
CA ALA A 222 4.10 -13.09 5.14
C ALA A 222 4.48 -12.00 6.15
N ARG A 223 4.99 -12.43 7.28
CA ARG A 223 5.53 -11.55 8.32
C ARG A 223 6.93 -12.02 8.72
N TYR A 224 7.86 -11.09 8.75
CA TYR A 224 9.20 -11.30 9.29
C TYR A 224 9.65 -10.04 10.02
N LYS A 225 9.88 -10.12 11.33
CA LYS A 225 10.17 -8.96 12.18
C LYS A 225 9.08 -7.87 11.99
N ASN A 226 9.46 -6.66 11.59
CA ASN A 226 8.58 -5.54 11.28
C ASN A 226 8.25 -5.42 9.77
N VAL A 227 8.49 -6.49 9.02
CA VAL A 227 8.12 -6.58 7.59
C VAL A 227 6.79 -7.28 7.42
N VAL A 228 5.90 -6.68 6.65
CA VAL A 228 4.65 -7.27 6.18
C VAL A 228 4.63 -7.26 4.66
N GLY A 229 4.50 -8.43 4.07
CA GLY A 229 4.19 -8.63 2.67
C GLY A 229 2.77 -9.18 2.52
N THR A 230 1.99 -8.74 1.52
CA THR A 230 0.59 -9.13 1.38
C THR A 230 0.09 -8.99 -0.06
N TYR A 231 -0.88 -9.81 -0.46
CA TYR A 231 -1.64 -9.62 -1.69
C TYR A 231 -2.86 -8.72 -1.52
N SER A 232 -3.13 -8.27 -0.30
CA SER A 232 -4.31 -7.47 0.00
C SER A 232 -4.17 -6.04 -0.51
N HIS A 233 -5.04 -5.66 -1.43
CA HIS A 233 -5.20 -4.33 -1.99
C HIS A 233 -6.39 -3.58 -1.37
N GLY A 234 -6.49 -2.27 -1.71
CA GLY A 234 -7.68 -1.57 -1.35
C GLY A 234 -7.67 -0.04 -1.27
N PRO A 235 -6.60 0.73 -1.11
CA PRO A 235 -5.32 0.50 -0.43
C PRO A 235 -5.51 -0.15 0.94
N LEU A 236 -4.68 -1.12 1.28
CA LEU A 236 -4.82 -1.93 2.52
C LEU A 236 -5.09 -1.07 3.75
N LEU A 237 -4.24 -0.07 3.99
CA LEU A 237 -4.26 0.72 5.21
C LEU A 237 -5.46 1.67 5.32
N SER A 238 -6.13 1.98 4.20
CA SER A 238 -7.31 2.85 4.21
C SER A 238 -8.52 2.22 4.92
N LYS A 239 -8.60 0.91 4.92
CA LYS A 239 -9.68 0.12 5.54
C LYS A 239 -9.25 -0.51 6.86
N ASN A 240 -7.94 -0.60 7.10
CA ASN A 240 -7.36 -1.35 8.22
C ASN A 240 -6.43 -0.43 9.04
N PRO A 241 -6.99 0.52 9.80
CA PRO A 241 -6.20 1.51 10.54
C PRO A 241 -5.29 0.90 11.61
N GLU A 242 -5.65 -0.25 12.17
CA GLU A 242 -4.83 -0.93 13.18
C GLU A 242 -3.51 -1.45 12.59
N VAL A 243 -3.53 -1.93 11.34
CA VAL A 243 -2.30 -2.32 10.62
C VAL A 243 -1.42 -1.09 10.35
N ALA A 244 -2.03 0.05 9.99
CA ALA A 244 -1.29 1.30 9.84
C ALA A 244 -0.66 1.75 11.16
N ASP A 245 -1.37 1.63 12.27
CA ASP A 245 -0.88 1.99 13.60
C ASP A 245 0.24 1.06 14.06
N TRP A 246 0.14 -0.23 13.76
CA TRP A 246 1.21 -1.18 14.04
C TRP A 246 2.50 -0.85 13.28
N LEU A 247 2.41 -0.43 12.02
CA LEU A 247 3.59 0.00 11.23
C LEU A 247 4.22 1.29 11.75
N LEU A 248 3.47 2.12 12.50
CA LEU A 248 3.92 3.41 13.02
C LEU A 248 4.28 3.36 14.52
N ALA A 249 4.21 2.19 15.15
CA ALA A 249 4.53 2.00 16.57
C ALA A 249 6.02 1.75 16.79
#